data_3305527d05d114402654df7736c33cde
#
_entry.id   3305527d05d114402654df7736c33cde
#
_cell.length_a   1.000
_cell.length_b   1.000
_cell.length_c   1.000
_cell.angle_alpha   90.00
_cell.angle_beta   90.00
_cell.angle_gamma   90.00
#
_symmetry.space_group_name_H-M   'P 1'
#
loop_
_entity.id
_entity.type
_entity.pdbx_description
1 polymer ?
#
loop_
_entity_poly.entity_id
_entity_poly.type
_entity_poly.pdbx_seq_one_letter_code
_entity_poly.pdbx_strand_id
1 'polypeptide(L)'
;GNGTIANPDGIHKLDLDRQNSLWRNGILAIEFQVELQALESKEISIVLGAEESIINCQDNAYKYGKISNVKEEYKKVKEYWEDITGKVHVKTPVESMNILLNGWLIYQTISARLLARSGYYQSGGAFGFRDQLQDTIALKYINPEIMKNQIIKHSSHQFIEGDVEHWWHDETRKRHKNKIFR
;
A
#
# COMPACT_ATOMS: atom_id res chain seq x y z
N GLY A 1 24.12 12.02 -11.24
CA GLY A 1 24.94 12.17 -10.05
C GLY A 1 25.80 10.94 -9.81
N ASN A 2 26.96 11.13 -9.32
CA ASN A 2 27.81 10.06 -8.82
C ASN A 2 27.34 9.75 -7.38
N GLY A 3 27.66 8.60 -6.86
CA GLY A 3 27.20 8.17 -5.54
C GLY A 3 26.42 6.87 -5.59
N THR A 4 26.13 6.31 -4.42
CA THR A 4 25.35 5.07 -4.26
C THR A 4 24.00 5.38 -3.66
N ILE A 5 23.07 4.42 -3.68
CA ILE A 5 21.76 4.56 -3.02
C ILE A 5 21.95 4.80 -1.50
N ALA A 6 22.96 4.17 -0.88
CA ALA A 6 23.26 4.35 0.54
C ALA A 6 23.99 5.67 0.88
N ASN A 7 24.64 6.27 -0.10
CA ASN A 7 25.37 7.54 0.04
C ASN A 7 25.28 8.36 -1.26
N PRO A 8 24.14 8.99 -1.53
CA PRO A 8 23.96 9.78 -2.74
C PRO A 8 24.70 11.11 -2.62
N ASP A 9 25.42 11.50 -3.69
CA ASP A 9 26.19 12.76 -3.71
C ASP A 9 25.36 14.01 -3.36
N GLY A 10 24.05 13.96 -3.61
CA GLY A 10 23.13 15.07 -3.34
C GLY A 10 23.08 15.49 -1.88
N ILE A 11 23.26 14.55 -0.92
CA ILE A 11 23.24 14.88 0.51
C ILE A 11 24.48 15.65 0.99
N HIS A 12 25.54 15.70 0.19
CA HIS A 12 26.76 16.41 0.51
C HIS A 12 26.83 17.80 -0.13
N LYS A 13 25.81 18.18 -0.89
CA LYS A 13 25.70 19.50 -1.52
C LYS A 13 24.84 20.43 -0.70
N LEU A 14 25.17 21.72 -0.76
CA LEU A 14 24.37 22.75 -0.10
C LEU A 14 22.99 22.95 -0.75
N ASP A 15 22.90 22.64 -2.05
CA ASP A 15 21.64 22.70 -2.80
C ASP A 15 21.45 21.45 -3.67
N LEU A 16 20.23 21.01 -3.82
CA LEU A 16 19.86 19.94 -4.74
C LEU A 16 19.89 20.41 -6.18
N ASP A 17 20.43 19.60 -7.08
CA ASP A 17 20.63 19.96 -8.51
C ASP A 17 19.33 20.20 -9.30
N ARG A 18 18.16 19.85 -8.77
CA ARG A 18 16.82 20.01 -9.38
C ARG A 18 16.75 19.54 -10.85
N GLN A 19 17.49 18.48 -11.18
CA GLN A 19 17.55 17.95 -12.54
C GLN A 19 16.52 16.85 -12.74
N ASN A 20 15.83 16.89 -13.87
CA ASN A 20 15.01 15.77 -14.33
C ASN A 20 15.92 14.74 -15.02
N SER A 21 15.78 13.47 -14.64
CA SER A 21 16.46 12.38 -15.34
C SER A 21 15.48 11.62 -16.21
N LEU A 22 15.78 11.51 -17.50
CA LEU A 22 15.09 10.65 -18.43
C LEU A 22 15.91 9.37 -18.64
N TRP A 23 15.25 8.22 -18.72
CA TRP A 23 15.87 6.91 -18.99
C TRP A 23 16.85 6.40 -17.92
N ARG A 24 16.76 6.91 -16.70
CA ARG A 24 17.53 6.45 -15.54
C ARG A 24 16.60 6.20 -14.37
N ASN A 25 17.06 5.44 -13.39
CA ASN A 25 16.35 5.31 -12.12
C ASN A 25 16.29 6.70 -11.45
N GLY A 26 15.07 7.27 -11.43
CA GLY A 26 14.83 8.56 -10.79
C GLY A 26 14.86 8.44 -9.27
N ILE A 27 15.33 9.49 -8.62
CA ILE A 27 15.17 9.66 -7.17
C ILE A 27 14.40 10.97 -6.93
N LEU A 28 13.56 10.98 -5.91
CA LEU A 28 12.97 12.19 -5.38
C LEU A 28 13.74 12.56 -4.11
N ALA A 29 14.30 13.74 -4.06
CA ALA A 29 14.98 14.27 -2.89
C ALA A 29 14.32 15.57 -2.45
N ILE A 30 14.03 15.69 -1.17
CA ILE A 30 13.45 16.88 -0.55
C ILE A 30 14.39 17.30 0.57
N GLU A 31 14.75 18.56 0.58
CA GLU A 31 15.61 19.16 1.61
C GLU A 31 14.81 20.16 2.45
N PHE A 32 14.94 20.06 3.74
CA PHE A 32 14.37 21.00 4.70
C PHE A 32 15.49 21.62 5.54
N GLN A 33 15.57 22.93 5.56
CA GLN A 33 16.43 23.66 6.49
C GLN A 33 15.64 23.91 7.77
N VAL A 34 16.13 23.39 8.89
CA VAL A 34 15.46 23.50 10.20
C VAL A 34 16.43 24.04 11.23
N GLU A 35 16.06 25.17 11.84
CA GLU A 35 16.76 25.71 12.99
C GLU A 35 15.97 25.37 14.25
N LEU A 36 16.63 24.81 15.26
CA LEU A 36 16.06 24.42 16.54
C LEU A 36 16.79 25.12 17.68
N GLN A 37 16.03 25.69 18.58
CA GLN A 37 16.57 26.19 19.87
C GLN A 37 16.69 25.02 20.86
N ALA A 38 17.37 25.25 21.97
CA ALA A 38 17.47 24.23 23.01
C ALA A 38 16.06 23.80 23.49
N LEU A 39 15.83 22.46 23.50
CA LEU A 39 14.55 21.85 23.87
C LEU A 39 13.39 22.12 22.89
N GLU A 40 13.64 22.77 21.77
CA GLU A 40 12.63 22.94 20.70
C GLU A 40 12.49 21.67 19.85
N SER A 41 11.27 21.37 19.39
CA SER A 41 10.98 20.35 18.40
C SER A 41 10.13 20.92 17.27
N LYS A 42 10.38 20.47 16.04
CA LYS A 42 9.57 20.80 14.87
C LYS A 42 9.04 19.51 14.21
N GLU A 43 7.76 19.54 13.85
CA GLU A 43 7.14 18.47 13.11
C GLU A 43 7.11 18.83 11.61
N ILE A 44 7.48 17.89 10.75
CA ILE A 44 7.45 18.04 9.29
C ILE A 44 6.57 16.93 8.72
N SER A 45 5.65 17.30 7.85
CA SER A 45 4.83 16.35 7.11
C SER A 45 5.34 16.21 5.68
N ILE A 46 5.52 14.97 5.23
CA ILE A 46 5.85 14.63 3.84
C ILE A 46 4.72 13.77 3.31
N VAL A 47 4.13 14.19 2.18
CA VAL A 47 3.05 13.47 1.51
C VAL A 47 3.59 12.84 0.23
N LEU A 48 3.45 11.53 0.11
CA LEU A 48 3.72 10.78 -1.10
C LEU A 48 2.41 10.12 -1.55
N GLY A 49 1.99 10.37 -2.77
CA GLY A 49 0.76 9.81 -3.31
C GLY A 49 0.76 9.79 -4.83
N ALA A 50 -0.22 9.10 -5.40
CA ALA A 50 -0.50 9.07 -6.82
C ALA A 50 -2.02 9.15 -7.02
N GLU A 51 -2.45 9.99 -7.96
CA GLU A 51 -3.85 10.22 -8.28
C GLU A 51 -4.05 10.30 -9.79
N GLU A 52 -5.29 10.12 -10.24
CA GLU A 52 -5.63 10.20 -11.67
C GLU A 52 -5.59 11.62 -12.22
N SER A 53 -5.70 12.64 -11.38
CA SER A 53 -5.68 14.05 -11.80
C SER A 53 -4.76 14.90 -10.94
N ILE A 54 -4.21 15.93 -11.54
CA ILE A 54 -3.39 16.95 -10.86
C ILE A 54 -4.19 17.65 -9.73
N ILE A 55 -5.48 17.90 -9.94
CA ILE A 55 -6.33 18.53 -8.94
C ILE A 55 -6.42 17.68 -7.69
N ASN A 56 -6.71 16.38 -7.85
CA ASN A 56 -6.77 15.43 -6.74
C ASN A 56 -5.40 15.32 -6.03
N CYS A 57 -4.29 15.31 -6.77
CA CYS A 57 -2.94 15.35 -6.17
C CYS A 57 -2.75 16.58 -5.29
N GLN A 58 -3.15 17.76 -5.77
CA GLN A 58 -3.01 19.01 -5.04
C GLN A 58 -3.90 19.05 -3.79
N ASP A 59 -5.15 18.61 -3.91
CA ASP A 59 -6.10 18.55 -2.80
C ASP A 59 -5.61 17.59 -1.70
N ASN A 60 -5.11 16.42 -2.09
CA ASN A 60 -4.53 15.47 -1.15
C ASN A 60 -3.25 15.98 -0.51
N ALA A 61 -2.36 16.61 -1.29
CA ALA A 61 -1.14 17.20 -0.75
C ALA A 61 -1.47 18.32 0.25
N TYR A 62 -2.45 19.17 -0.05
CA TYR A 62 -2.90 20.22 0.85
C TYR A 62 -3.55 19.65 2.12
N LYS A 63 -4.43 18.65 1.95
CA LYS A 63 -5.13 18.01 3.07
C LYS A 63 -4.15 17.31 4.02
N TYR A 64 -3.30 16.45 3.49
CA TYR A 64 -2.39 15.61 4.29
C TYR A 64 -1.06 16.30 4.63
N GLY A 65 -0.75 17.44 4.01
CA GLY A 65 0.42 18.27 4.37
C GLY A 65 0.29 19.02 5.69
N LYS A 66 -0.93 19.20 6.20
CA LYS A 66 -1.16 19.89 7.49
C LYS A 66 -0.95 18.92 8.68
N ILE A 67 -0.09 19.28 9.62
CA ILE A 67 0.23 18.45 10.80
C ILE A 67 -1.02 18.07 11.61
N SER A 68 -1.99 18.98 11.76
CA SER A 68 -3.26 18.67 12.44
C SER A 68 -4.00 17.52 11.77
N ASN A 69 -4.07 17.53 10.45
CA ASN A 69 -4.77 16.51 9.68
C ASN A 69 -3.99 15.18 9.71
N VAL A 70 -2.66 15.22 9.68
CA VAL A 70 -1.82 14.02 9.84
C VAL A 70 -2.11 13.31 11.16
N LYS A 71 -2.21 14.07 12.26
CA LYS A 71 -2.53 13.50 13.58
C LYS A 71 -3.93 12.86 13.62
N GLU A 72 -4.90 13.52 13.00
CA GLU A 72 -6.26 12.99 12.89
C GLU A 72 -6.31 11.70 12.03
N GLU A 73 -5.68 11.73 10.87
CA GLU A 73 -5.64 10.55 9.98
C GLU A 73 -4.85 9.38 10.61
N TYR A 74 -3.76 9.67 11.33
CA TYR A 74 -3.05 8.64 12.09
C TYR A 74 -3.95 7.96 13.13
N LYS A 75 -4.77 8.74 13.83
CA LYS A 75 -5.76 8.21 14.77
C LYS A 75 -6.78 7.29 14.06
N LYS A 76 -7.33 7.73 12.92
CA LYS A 76 -8.27 6.92 12.12
C LYS A 76 -7.65 5.61 11.65
N VAL A 77 -6.39 5.65 11.20
CA VAL A 77 -5.66 4.43 10.79
C VAL A 77 -5.48 3.48 11.95
N LYS A 78 -5.14 3.98 13.14
CA LYS A 78 -5.03 3.14 14.34
C LYS A 78 -6.37 2.51 14.69
N GLU A 79 -7.43 3.29 14.78
CA GLU A 79 -8.78 2.82 15.08
C GLU A 79 -9.26 1.76 14.07
N TYR A 80 -8.98 1.97 12.78
CA TYR A 80 -9.28 1.01 11.74
C TYR A 80 -8.59 -0.35 11.97
N TRP A 81 -7.29 -0.33 12.26
CA TRP A 81 -6.56 -1.57 12.50
C TRP A 81 -6.93 -2.24 13.83
N GLU A 82 -7.18 -1.46 14.86
CA GLU A 82 -7.67 -1.97 16.16
C GLU A 82 -9.04 -2.65 16.01
N ASP A 83 -9.97 -2.06 15.24
CA ASP A 83 -11.26 -2.68 14.94
C ASP A 83 -11.10 -4.00 14.20
N ILE A 84 -10.28 -4.02 13.16
CA ILE A 84 -10.09 -5.23 12.34
C ILE A 84 -9.39 -6.33 13.12
N THR A 85 -8.28 -6.03 13.78
CA THR A 85 -7.48 -7.05 14.48
C THR A 85 -8.08 -7.47 15.81
N GLY A 86 -8.95 -6.66 16.39
CA GLY A 86 -9.63 -6.93 17.64
C GLY A 86 -10.84 -7.87 17.55
N LYS A 87 -11.37 -8.15 16.34
CA LYS A 87 -12.60 -8.96 16.17
C LYS A 87 -12.42 -10.43 16.51
N VAL A 88 -11.26 -10.97 16.32
CA VAL A 88 -10.92 -12.35 16.68
C VAL A 88 -9.67 -12.32 17.55
N HIS A 89 -9.79 -12.82 18.77
CA HIS A 89 -8.69 -12.87 19.72
C HIS A 89 -8.44 -14.28 20.21
N VAL A 90 -7.19 -14.72 20.11
CA VAL A 90 -6.76 -16.06 20.54
C VAL A 90 -5.73 -15.88 21.66
N LYS A 91 -5.90 -16.67 22.72
CA LYS A 91 -4.95 -16.74 23.82
C LYS A 91 -4.44 -18.16 23.97
N THR A 92 -3.14 -18.34 23.70
CA THR A 92 -2.46 -19.62 23.81
C THR A 92 -1.28 -19.52 24.77
N PRO A 93 -0.72 -20.64 25.24
CA PRO A 93 0.51 -20.63 26.03
C PRO A 93 1.76 -20.14 25.27
N VAL A 94 1.68 -20.05 23.92
CA VAL A 94 2.79 -19.66 23.04
C VAL A 94 2.62 -18.21 22.61
N GLU A 95 3.43 -17.30 23.15
CA GLU A 95 3.32 -15.87 22.90
C GLU A 95 3.50 -15.50 21.42
N SER A 96 4.46 -16.11 20.73
CA SER A 96 4.66 -15.88 19.29
C SER A 96 3.43 -16.25 18.45
N MET A 97 2.70 -17.29 18.85
CA MET A 97 1.45 -17.66 18.19
C MET A 97 0.36 -16.61 18.43
N ASN A 98 0.27 -16.05 19.64
CA ASN A 98 -0.67 -14.97 19.95
C ASN A 98 -0.40 -13.73 19.10
N ILE A 99 0.86 -13.32 18.96
CA ILE A 99 1.25 -12.19 18.11
C ILE A 99 0.86 -12.43 16.65
N LEU A 100 1.14 -13.61 16.12
CA LEU A 100 0.81 -13.95 14.74
C LEU A 100 -0.70 -13.92 14.49
N LEU A 101 -1.49 -14.60 15.33
CA LEU A 101 -2.92 -14.79 15.11
C LEU A 101 -3.74 -13.55 15.43
N ASN A 102 -3.35 -12.75 16.44
CA ASN A 102 -4.13 -11.59 16.90
C ASN A 102 -3.88 -10.31 16.09
N GLY A 103 -3.09 -10.35 15.04
CA GLY A 103 -2.88 -9.13 14.25
C GLY A 103 -2.04 -9.34 13.01
N TRP A 104 -0.85 -9.91 13.16
CA TRP A 104 0.14 -9.93 12.09
C TRP A 104 -0.36 -10.60 10.80
N LEU A 105 -0.96 -11.79 10.88
CA LEU A 105 -1.43 -12.52 9.70
C LEU A 105 -2.58 -11.78 9.00
N ILE A 106 -3.49 -11.17 9.77
CA ILE A 106 -4.59 -10.39 9.21
C ILE A 106 -4.07 -9.13 8.55
N TYR A 107 -3.16 -8.43 9.19
CA TYR A 107 -2.48 -7.27 8.63
C TYR A 107 -1.79 -7.63 7.31
N GLN A 108 -1.02 -8.72 7.26
CA GLN A 108 -0.35 -9.19 6.04
C GLN A 108 -1.34 -9.52 4.93
N THR A 109 -2.44 -10.19 5.25
CA THR A 109 -3.46 -10.52 4.25
C THR A 109 -4.05 -9.26 3.62
N ILE A 110 -4.46 -8.31 4.43
CA ILE A 110 -5.07 -7.07 3.93
C ILE A 110 -4.03 -6.20 3.22
N SER A 111 -2.92 -5.88 3.89
CA SER A 111 -1.94 -4.93 3.38
C SER A 111 -1.18 -5.45 2.17
N ALA A 112 -0.64 -6.67 2.25
CA ALA A 112 0.19 -7.21 1.20
C ALA A 112 -0.64 -7.83 0.06
N ARG A 113 -1.67 -8.63 0.39
CA ARG A 113 -2.37 -9.40 -0.63
C ARG A 113 -3.50 -8.65 -1.31
N LEU A 114 -4.24 -7.84 -0.56
CA LEU A 114 -5.39 -7.13 -1.12
C LEU A 114 -5.06 -5.69 -1.55
N LEU A 115 -4.37 -4.92 -0.71
CA LEU A 115 -4.05 -3.53 -1.02
C LEU A 115 -2.83 -3.41 -1.94
N ALA A 116 -1.68 -3.96 -1.55
CA ALA A 116 -0.47 -3.91 -2.37
C ALA A 116 -0.45 -4.93 -3.51
N ARG A 117 -1.29 -5.96 -3.45
CA ARG A 117 -1.36 -7.04 -4.43
C ARG A 117 0.02 -7.66 -4.70
N SER A 118 0.77 -7.84 -3.64
CA SER A 118 2.10 -8.41 -3.68
C SER A 118 2.15 -9.78 -3.01
N GLY A 119 3.00 -10.65 -3.49
CA GLY A 119 3.29 -11.95 -2.93
C GLY A 119 4.73 -12.30 -3.16
N TYR A 120 5.18 -13.44 -2.60
CA TYR A 120 6.57 -13.87 -2.73
C TYR A 120 7.06 -13.95 -4.18
N TYR A 121 6.18 -14.44 -5.09
CA TYR A 121 6.47 -14.56 -6.51
C TYR A 121 5.88 -13.45 -7.37
N GLN A 122 5.10 -12.55 -6.83
CA GLN A 122 4.41 -11.48 -7.55
C GLN A 122 4.53 -10.18 -6.77
N SER A 123 5.45 -9.33 -7.18
CA SER A 123 5.59 -7.96 -6.64
C SER A 123 5.00 -6.89 -7.57
N GLY A 124 4.36 -7.30 -8.66
CA GLY A 124 3.93 -6.41 -9.74
C GLY A 124 2.60 -5.69 -9.55
N GLY A 125 1.91 -5.88 -8.43
CA GLY A 125 0.62 -5.23 -8.15
C GLY A 125 -0.57 -5.76 -8.98
N ALA A 126 -0.44 -6.91 -9.64
CA ALA A 126 -1.52 -7.54 -10.37
C ALA A 126 -2.49 -8.29 -9.45
N PHE A 127 -3.76 -8.38 -9.84
CA PHE A 127 -4.69 -9.34 -9.27
C PHE A 127 -4.50 -10.71 -9.91
N GLY A 128 -4.42 -11.76 -9.10
CA GLY A 128 -4.57 -13.14 -9.55
C GLY A 128 -5.98 -13.61 -9.26
N PHE A 129 -6.66 -14.23 -10.22
CA PHE A 129 -8.07 -14.60 -10.02
C PHE A 129 -8.26 -15.50 -8.80
N ARG A 130 -7.46 -16.54 -8.67
CA ARG A 130 -7.53 -17.48 -7.55
C ARG A 130 -6.88 -16.93 -6.28
N ASP A 131 -5.72 -16.32 -6.42
CA ASP A 131 -4.85 -16.06 -5.28
C ASP A 131 -5.48 -15.10 -4.27
N GLN A 132 -5.95 -13.92 -4.73
CA GLN A 132 -6.60 -12.97 -3.83
C GLN A 132 -7.97 -13.46 -3.34
N LEU A 133 -8.73 -14.23 -4.14
CA LEU A 133 -9.96 -14.85 -3.65
C LEU A 133 -9.69 -15.84 -2.52
N GLN A 134 -8.68 -16.68 -2.66
CA GLN A 134 -8.27 -17.62 -1.62
C GLN A 134 -7.84 -16.89 -0.35
N ASP A 135 -7.03 -15.84 -0.50
CA ASP A 135 -6.54 -15.05 0.63
C ASP A 135 -7.68 -14.37 1.41
N THR A 136 -8.77 -13.98 0.73
CA THR A 136 -9.92 -13.34 1.39
C THR A 136 -10.70 -14.26 2.31
N ILE A 137 -10.54 -15.59 2.21
CA ILE A 137 -11.19 -16.55 3.12
C ILE A 137 -10.82 -16.28 4.56
N ALA A 138 -9.60 -15.83 4.83
CA ALA A 138 -9.14 -15.46 6.16
C ALA A 138 -9.95 -14.31 6.79
N LEU A 139 -10.62 -13.50 5.97
CA LEU A 139 -11.37 -12.34 6.42
C LEU A 139 -12.85 -12.62 6.69
N LYS A 140 -13.31 -13.85 6.47
CA LYS A 140 -14.73 -14.23 6.61
C LYS A 140 -15.33 -13.82 7.97
N TYR A 141 -14.58 -13.99 9.05
CA TYR A 141 -15.05 -13.69 10.40
C TYR A 141 -14.60 -12.31 10.91
N ILE A 142 -13.76 -11.62 10.15
CA ILE A 142 -13.14 -10.35 10.56
C ILE A 142 -13.82 -9.19 9.85
N ASN A 143 -13.88 -9.28 8.53
CA ASN A 143 -14.54 -8.27 7.69
C ASN A 143 -15.13 -8.92 6.44
N PRO A 144 -16.35 -9.50 6.54
CA PRO A 144 -17.00 -10.20 5.42
C PRO A 144 -17.30 -9.29 4.23
N GLU A 145 -17.42 -7.98 4.44
CA GLU A 145 -17.63 -7.04 3.33
C GLU A 145 -16.41 -6.94 2.40
N ILE A 146 -15.20 -6.98 2.95
CA ILE A 146 -13.99 -7.05 2.11
C ILE A 146 -14.01 -8.32 1.26
N MET A 147 -14.33 -9.47 1.86
CA MET A 147 -14.44 -10.74 1.13
C MET A 147 -15.50 -10.66 0.02
N LYS A 148 -16.70 -10.18 0.33
CA LYS A 148 -17.80 -10.00 -0.63
C LYS A 148 -17.38 -9.11 -1.80
N ASN A 149 -16.76 -7.98 -1.52
CA ASN A 149 -16.30 -7.04 -2.56
C ASN A 149 -15.23 -7.68 -3.46
N GLN A 150 -14.33 -8.49 -2.91
CA GLN A 150 -13.36 -9.23 -3.71
C GLN A 150 -14.04 -10.31 -4.58
N ILE A 151 -15.04 -11.02 -4.07
CA ILE A 151 -15.81 -12.00 -4.86
C ILE A 151 -16.49 -11.30 -6.03
N ILE A 152 -17.19 -10.18 -5.79
CA ILE A 152 -17.85 -9.41 -6.85
C ILE A 152 -16.84 -8.91 -7.88
N LYS A 153 -15.72 -8.34 -7.42
CA LYS A 153 -14.65 -7.87 -8.29
C LYS A 153 -14.11 -8.99 -9.18
N HIS A 154 -13.76 -10.13 -8.62
CA HIS A 154 -13.23 -11.25 -9.39
C HIS A 154 -14.26 -11.83 -10.34
N SER A 155 -15.54 -11.93 -9.93
CA SER A 155 -16.63 -12.38 -10.80
C SER A 155 -16.81 -11.47 -12.02
N SER A 156 -16.51 -10.17 -11.93
CA SER A 156 -16.53 -9.26 -13.08
C SER A 156 -15.43 -9.54 -14.11
N HIS A 157 -14.42 -10.33 -13.75
CA HIS A 157 -13.33 -10.78 -14.61
C HIS A 157 -13.53 -12.21 -15.14
N GLN A 158 -14.75 -12.75 -15.03
CA GLN A 158 -15.15 -14.00 -15.69
C GLN A 158 -15.75 -13.71 -17.06
N PHE A 159 -15.41 -14.55 -18.03
CA PHE A 159 -15.99 -14.49 -19.36
C PHE A 159 -17.30 -15.29 -19.41
N ILE A 160 -18.14 -15.00 -20.42
CA ILE A 160 -19.44 -15.65 -20.58
C ILE A 160 -19.32 -17.15 -20.81
N GLU A 161 -18.19 -17.61 -21.38
CA GLU A 161 -17.89 -19.01 -21.60
C GLU A 161 -17.46 -19.75 -20.31
N GLY A 162 -17.32 -19.02 -19.19
CA GLY A 162 -16.91 -19.58 -17.90
C GLY A 162 -15.41 -19.48 -17.61
N ASP A 163 -14.60 -19.16 -18.61
CA ASP A 163 -13.17 -18.87 -18.42
C ASP A 163 -12.99 -17.63 -17.54
N VAL A 164 -11.82 -17.50 -16.92
CA VAL A 164 -11.46 -16.34 -16.09
C VAL A 164 -10.17 -15.70 -16.58
N GLU A 165 -10.00 -14.43 -16.27
CA GLU A 165 -8.70 -13.78 -16.43
C GLU A 165 -7.73 -14.36 -15.39
N HIS A 166 -6.61 -14.91 -15.84
CA HIS A 166 -5.62 -15.49 -14.92
C HIS A 166 -5.05 -14.45 -13.96
N TRP A 167 -4.70 -13.29 -14.48
CA TRP A 167 -4.30 -12.11 -13.72
C TRP A 167 -4.53 -10.82 -14.52
N TRP A 168 -4.69 -9.69 -13.82
CA TRP A 168 -4.93 -8.39 -14.45
C TRP A 168 -4.41 -7.24 -13.58
N HIS A 169 -4.28 -6.08 -14.23
CA HIS A 169 -4.09 -4.79 -13.57
C HIS A 169 -5.31 -3.91 -13.82
N ASP A 170 -5.87 -3.32 -12.78
CA ASP A 170 -7.05 -2.44 -12.91
C ASP A 170 -6.77 -1.24 -13.82
N GLU A 171 -5.56 -0.68 -13.75
CA GLU A 171 -5.19 0.52 -14.46
C GLU A 171 -5.13 0.32 -15.99
N THR A 172 -4.85 -0.89 -16.45
CA THR A 172 -4.63 -1.12 -17.89
C THR A 172 -5.89 -1.44 -18.66
N ARG A 173 -6.97 -1.86 -17.99
CA ARG A 173 -8.24 -2.35 -18.58
C ARG A 173 -8.08 -3.33 -19.74
N LYS A 174 -6.86 -3.83 -19.99
CA LYS A 174 -6.59 -4.84 -21.03
C LYS A 174 -6.87 -6.22 -20.46
N ARG A 175 -7.89 -6.86 -20.96
CA ARG A 175 -8.24 -8.24 -20.58
C ARG A 175 -7.35 -9.23 -21.32
N HIS A 176 -6.69 -10.10 -20.58
CA HIS A 176 -5.85 -11.15 -21.11
C HIS A 176 -6.44 -12.52 -20.81
N LYS A 177 -7.03 -13.16 -21.82
CA LYS A 177 -7.36 -14.59 -21.74
C LYS A 177 -6.07 -15.39 -21.77
N ASN A 178 -5.84 -16.20 -20.76
CA ASN A 178 -4.74 -17.15 -20.80
C ASN A 178 -5.14 -18.38 -21.64
N LYS A 179 -4.56 -18.55 -22.82
CA LYS A 179 -4.85 -19.67 -23.71
C LYS A 179 -4.25 -21.01 -23.24
N ILE A 180 -3.53 -21.02 -22.11
CA ILE A 180 -2.74 -22.16 -21.66
C ILE A 180 -3.60 -23.21 -20.92
N PHE A 181 -4.77 -22.84 -20.44
CA PHE A 181 -5.68 -23.73 -19.72
C PHE A 181 -7.02 -23.88 -20.42
N ARG A 182 -6.98 -24.45 -21.65
CA ARG A 182 -8.12 -25.10 -22.27
C ARG A 182 -8.08 -26.60 -22.07
#